data_2391e29869ef34232c65966b827783a0
#
_entry.id   2391e29869ef34232c65966b827783a0
#
_cell.length_a   1.000
_cell.length_b   1.000
_cell.length_c   1.000
_cell.angle_alpha   90.00
_cell.angle_beta   90.00
_cell.angle_gamma   90.00
#
_symmetry.space_group_name_H-M   'P 1'
#
loop_
_entity.id
_entity.type
_entity.pdbx_description
1 polymer ?
#
loop_
_entity_poly.entity_id
_entity_poly.type
_entity_poly.pdbx_seq_one_letter_code
_entity_poly.pdbx_strand_id
1 'polypeptide(L)'
;MARTKQQELARLRTINGELATLTITRLEEALPWYGEMPPGRRSAVGLVAQTGISSFISWYEDPSSTPWIASDVFGSAPRELLRSISLQETLQLIRVVVSVVEDRVARESEPLREAILHYSRDVAFAAADVYARAAEARGLWDARLEALVVDSILTGESDDELPSRIAALGWHGQGEATVLVGTADRSVDVDQIRRTARHASADVLIGLQGARLVLVIGRADPEPREPGTAAAETPDFIELAARLSDS
;
A
#
# COMPACT_ATOMS: atom_id res chain seq x y z
N MET A 1 -43.47 10.00 -12.17
CA MET A 1 -43.78 9.31 -10.89
C MET A 1 -42.46 8.83 -10.29
N ALA A 2 -42.13 9.21 -9.05
CA ALA A 2 -40.97 8.68 -8.36
C ALA A 2 -41.15 7.17 -8.10
N ARG A 3 -40.11 6.37 -8.38
CA ARG A 3 -40.10 4.94 -8.07
C ARG A 3 -40.05 4.73 -6.57
N THR A 4 -40.71 3.69 -6.07
CA THR A 4 -40.56 3.28 -4.69
C THR A 4 -39.22 2.60 -4.48
N LYS A 5 -38.66 2.62 -3.26
CA LYS A 5 -37.42 1.92 -2.90
C LYS A 5 -37.43 0.44 -3.32
N GLN A 6 -38.58 -0.24 -3.16
CA GLN A 6 -38.73 -1.63 -3.59
C GLN A 6 -38.60 -1.83 -5.09
N GLN A 7 -39.15 -0.91 -5.90
CA GLN A 7 -39.01 -0.96 -7.36
C GLN A 7 -37.57 -0.70 -7.81
N GLU A 8 -36.86 0.20 -7.13
CA GLU A 8 -35.45 0.46 -7.36
C GLU A 8 -34.59 -0.76 -7.03
N LEU A 9 -34.80 -1.39 -5.89
CA LEU A 9 -34.12 -2.62 -5.49
C LEU A 9 -34.36 -3.78 -6.45
N ALA A 10 -35.64 -4.00 -6.87
CA ALA A 10 -35.96 -5.04 -7.82
C ALA A 10 -35.22 -4.82 -9.16
N ARG A 11 -35.16 -3.57 -9.63
CA ARG A 11 -34.42 -3.20 -10.84
C ARG A 11 -32.91 -3.43 -10.66
N LEU A 12 -32.31 -2.93 -9.57
CA LEU A 12 -30.89 -3.11 -9.29
C LEU A 12 -30.49 -4.59 -9.29
N ARG A 13 -31.28 -5.44 -8.66
CA ARG A 13 -31.05 -6.88 -8.64
C ARG A 13 -31.13 -7.50 -10.05
N THR A 14 -32.06 -7.03 -10.87
CA THR A 14 -32.22 -7.53 -12.26
C THR A 14 -31.01 -7.17 -13.12
N ILE A 15 -30.48 -5.95 -12.99
CA ILE A 15 -29.38 -5.47 -13.83
C ILE A 15 -27.97 -5.68 -13.21
N ASN A 16 -27.86 -6.33 -12.04
CA ASN A 16 -26.58 -6.54 -11.35
C ASN A 16 -25.52 -7.19 -12.26
N GLY A 17 -25.88 -8.23 -12.99
CA GLY A 17 -24.97 -8.88 -13.95
C GLY A 17 -24.58 -7.97 -15.13
N GLU A 18 -25.51 -7.16 -15.63
CA GLU A 18 -25.24 -6.14 -16.65
C GLU A 18 -24.26 -5.09 -16.13
N LEU A 19 -24.47 -4.59 -14.91
CA LEU A 19 -23.57 -3.63 -14.27
C LEU A 19 -22.16 -4.19 -14.11
N ALA A 20 -22.03 -5.44 -13.71
CA ALA A 20 -20.73 -6.10 -13.57
C ALA A 20 -20.00 -6.18 -14.94
N THR A 21 -20.70 -6.56 -16.01
CA THR A 21 -20.14 -6.64 -17.36
C THR A 21 -19.73 -5.26 -17.87
N LEU A 22 -20.60 -4.27 -17.74
CA LEU A 22 -20.31 -2.88 -18.13
C LEU A 22 -19.12 -2.32 -17.37
N THR A 23 -18.99 -2.66 -16.09
CA THR A 23 -17.86 -2.23 -15.25
C THR A 23 -16.54 -2.76 -15.80
N ILE A 24 -16.47 -4.06 -16.13
CA ILE A 24 -15.24 -4.66 -16.69
C ILE A 24 -14.85 -3.96 -18.00
N THR A 25 -15.81 -3.77 -18.92
CA THR A 25 -15.55 -3.05 -20.17
C THR A 25 -15.05 -1.63 -19.91
N ARG A 26 -15.68 -0.92 -19.00
CA ARG A 26 -15.28 0.45 -18.70
C ARG A 26 -13.92 0.53 -18.00
N LEU A 27 -13.55 -0.46 -17.18
CA LEU A 27 -12.22 -0.56 -16.57
C LEU A 27 -11.15 -0.75 -17.65
N GLU A 28 -11.39 -1.61 -18.64
CA GLU A 28 -10.46 -1.82 -19.77
C GLU A 28 -10.29 -0.56 -20.64
N GLU A 29 -11.35 0.20 -20.85
CA GLU A 29 -11.32 1.45 -21.62
C GLU A 29 -10.65 2.61 -20.86
N ALA A 30 -10.92 2.74 -19.56
CA ALA A 30 -10.55 3.92 -18.78
C ALA A 30 -9.19 3.81 -18.10
N LEU A 31 -8.70 2.58 -17.84
CA LEU A 31 -7.49 2.31 -17.07
C LEU A 31 -6.51 1.44 -17.89
N PRO A 32 -5.55 2.05 -18.60
CA PRO A 32 -4.58 1.31 -19.41
C PRO A 32 -3.85 0.22 -18.62
N TRP A 33 -3.43 0.52 -17.38
CA TRP A 33 -2.74 -0.42 -16.50
C TRP A 33 -3.60 -1.66 -16.14
N TYR A 34 -4.92 -1.52 -16.11
CA TYR A 34 -5.82 -2.66 -15.88
C TYR A 34 -5.80 -3.62 -17.07
N GLY A 35 -5.80 -3.10 -18.32
CA GLY A 35 -5.67 -3.89 -19.54
C GLY A 35 -4.36 -4.68 -19.64
N GLU A 36 -3.27 -4.13 -19.08
CA GLU A 36 -1.94 -4.74 -19.06
C GLU A 36 -1.78 -5.82 -17.98
N MET A 37 -2.73 -5.92 -17.04
CA MET A 37 -2.68 -6.92 -15.97
C MET A 37 -2.77 -8.36 -16.51
N PRO A 38 -2.08 -9.31 -15.83
CA PRO A 38 -2.29 -10.74 -16.08
C PRO A 38 -3.76 -11.15 -15.94
N PRO A 39 -4.28 -12.06 -16.76
CA PRO A 39 -5.72 -12.43 -16.77
C PRO A 39 -6.27 -12.84 -15.40
N GLY A 40 -5.48 -13.58 -14.59
CA GLY A 40 -5.90 -13.98 -13.24
C GLY A 40 -6.13 -12.79 -12.30
N ARG A 41 -5.29 -11.76 -12.38
CA ARG A 41 -5.47 -10.53 -11.58
C ARG A 41 -6.68 -9.72 -12.06
N ARG A 42 -6.88 -9.59 -13.38
CA ARG A 42 -8.06 -8.92 -13.94
C ARG A 42 -9.36 -9.60 -13.48
N SER A 43 -9.38 -10.93 -13.49
CA SER A 43 -10.53 -11.70 -12.98
C SER A 43 -10.79 -11.44 -11.49
N ALA A 44 -9.74 -11.37 -10.68
CA ALA A 44 -9.87 -11.07 -9.26
C ALA A 44 -10.39 -9.64 -9.02
N VAL A 45 -9.91 -8.64 -9.76
CA VAL A 45 -10.45 -7.26 -9.71
C VAL A 45 -11.91 -7.23 -10.13
N GLY A 46 -12.27 -7.94 -11.22
CA GLY A 46 -13.65 -8.05 -11.67
C GLY A 46 -14.58 -8.63 -10.62
N LEU A 47 -14.12 -9.67 -9.90
CA LEU A 47 -14.88 -10.26 -8.79
C LEU A 47 -15.08 -9.27 -7.63
N VAL A 48 -14.05 -8.53 -7.25
CA VAL A 48 -14.14 -7.50 -6.20
C VAL A 48 -15.12 -6.39 -6.62
N ALA A 49 -15.06 -5.93 -7.86
CA ALA A 49 -16.00 -4.94 -8.38
C ALA A 49 -17.44 -5.44 -8.37
N GLN A 50 -17.68 -6.68 -8.80
CA GLN A 50 -18.99 -7.32 -8.73
C GLN A 50 -19.50 -7.46 -7.29
N THR A 51 -18.63 -7.86 -6.38
CA THR A 51 -18.95 -7.94 -4.94
C THR A 51 -19.32 -6.56 -4.42
N GLY A 52 -18.58 -5.50 -4.78
CA GLY A 52 -18.89 -4.13 -4.38
C GLY A 52 -20.27 -3.65 -4.86
N ILE A 53 -20.66 -3.98 -6.09
CA ILE A 53 -22.00 -3.66 -6.62
C ILE A 53 -23.09 -4.45 -5.85
N SER A 54 -22.84 -5.73 -5.59
CA SER A 54 -23.79 -6.56 -4.83
C SER A 54 -23.94 -6.10 -3.39
N SER A 55 -22.84 -5.73 -2.74
CA SER A 55 -22.84 -5.16 -1.38
C SER A 55 -23.55 -3.80 -1.33
N PHE A 56 -23.41 -2.96 -2.37
CA PHE A 56 -24.20 -1.73 -2.47
C PHE A 56 -25.71 -2.03 -2.48
N ILE A 57 -26.16 -3.00 -3.25
CA ILE A 57 -27.59 -3.38 -3.31
C ILE A 57 -28.10 -3.83 -1.95
N SER A 58 -27.32 -4.65 -1.23
CA SER A 58 -27.66 -5.11 0.12
C SER A 58 -27.69 -3.96 1.12
N TRP A 59 -26.70 -3.08 1.08
CA TRP A 59 -26.62 -1.89 1.92
C TRP A 59 -27.79 -0.92 1.64
N TYR A 60 -28.15 -0.72 0.37
CA TYR A 60 -29.28 0.12 0.00
C TYR A 60 -30.60 -0.44 0.51
N GLU A 61 -30.75 -1.76 0.59
CA GLU A 61 -31.93 -2.41 1.19
C GLU A 61 -32.02 -2.12 2.67
N ASP A 62 -30.94 -2.35 3.43
CA ASP A 62 -30.88 -2.11 4.87
C ASP A 62 -29.51 -1.55 5.29
N PRO A 63 -29.35 -0.21 5.33
CA PRO A 63 -28.09 0.43 5.74
C PRO A 63 -27.65 0.09 7.18
N SER A 64 -28.58 -0.38 8.03
CA SER A 64 -28.28 -0.71 9.42
C SER A 64 -27.74 -2.13 9.64
N SER A 65 -27.97 -3.02 8.68
CA SER A 65 -27.58 -4.44 8.76
C SER A 65 -26.14 -4.72 8.32
N THR A 66 -25.47 -3.76 7.67
CA THR A 66 -24.14 -3.96 7.08
C THR A 66 -23.06 -3.27 7.93
N PRO A 67 -22.47 -3.98 8.92
CA PRO A 67 -21.56 -3.33 9.88
C PRO A 67 -20.18 -2.99 9.32
N TRP A 68 -19.72 -3.62 8.21
CA TRP A 68 -18.33 -3.45 7.73
C TRP A 68 -18.20 -3.59 6.20
N ILE A 69 -18.38 -2.49 5.49
CA ILE A 69 -18.14 -2.39 4.03
C ILE A 69 -16.74 -2.91 3.66
N ALA A 70 -15.74 -2.70 4.51
CA ALA A 70 -14.38 -3.17 4.29
C ALA A 70 -14.29 -4.70 4.20
N SER A 71 -14.98 -5.45 5.07
CA SER A 71 -14.96 -6.92 5.04
C SER A 71 -15.77 -7.48 3.88
N ASP A 72 -16.84 -6.82 3.49
CA ASP A 72 -17.70 -7.29 2.41
C ASP A 72 -17.09 -7.09 1.04
N VAL A 73 -16.50 -5.91 0.80
CA VAL A 73 -15.90 -5.56 -0.51
C VAL A 73 -14.48 -6.11 -0.62
N PHE A 74 -13.64 -5.89 0.40
CA PHE A 74 -12.21 -6.23 0.34
C PHE A 74 -11.88 -7.58 0.96
N GLY A 75 -12.77 -8.17 1.78
CA GLY A 75 -12.55 -9.47 2.39
C GLY A 75 -12.49 -10.63 1.39
N SER A 76 -13.12 -10.47 0.23
CA SER A 76 -13.06 -11.42 -0.88
C SER A 76 -11.82 -11.25 -1.76
N ALA A 77 -11.08 -10.15 -1.59
CA ALA A 77 -9.88 -9.86 -2.39
C ALA A 77 -8.71 -10.78 -1.95
N PRO A 78 -8.04 -11.47 -2.87
CA PRO A 78 -6.82 -12.19 -2.57
C PRO A 78 -5.77 -11.24 -1.96
N ARG A 79 -5.03 -11.70 -0.93
CA ARG A 79 -3.99 -10.88 -0.28
C ARG A 79 -2.91 -10.41 -1.26
N GLU A 80 -2.62 -11.22 -2.27
CA GLU A 80 -1.69 -10.87 -3.35
C GLU A 80 -2.22 -9.71 -4.21
N LEU A 81 -3.53 -9.61 -4.40
CA LEU A 81 -4.14 -8.50 -5.13
C LEU A 81 -3.91 -7.17 -4.39
N LEU A 82 -4.16 -7.13 -3.08
CA LEU A 82 -3.94 -5.95 -2.24
C LEU A 82 -2.46 -5.54 -2.14
N ARG A 83 -1.53 -6.47 -2.40
CA ARG A 83 -0.09 -6.17 -2.49
C ARG A 83 0.34 -5.64 -3.84
N SER A 84 -0.37 -6.01 -4.90
CA SER A 84 -0.01 -5.71 -6.29
C SER A 84 -0.72 -4.49 -6.87
N ILE A 85 -1.74 -3.99 -6.20
CA ILE A 85 -2.50 -2.78 -6.59
C ILE A 85 -2.29 -1.73 -5.49
N SER A 86 -1.93 -0.52 -5.88
CA SER A 86 -1.76 0.61 -4.96
C SER A 86 -3.13 1.15 -4.49
N LEU A 87 -3.13 1.93 -3.40
CA LEU A 87 -4.33 2.67 -2.97
C LEU A 87 -4.84 3.60 -4.08
N GLN A 88 -3.93 4.26 -4.81
CA GLN A 88 -4.30 5.16 -5.89
C GLN A 88 -5.04 4.42 -7.01
N GLU A 89 -4.54 3.26 -7.45
CA GLU A 89 -5.20 2.41 -8.45
C GLU A 89 -6.54 1.90 -7.94
N THR A 90 -6.63 1.49 -6.66
CA THR A 90 -7.89 1.07 -6.03
C THR A 90 -8.92 2.19 -6.05
N LEU A 91 -8.54 3.44 -5.75
CA LEU A 91 -9.45 4.58 -5.83
C LEU A 91 -9.88 4.89 -7.26
N GLN A 92 -9.02 4.66 -8.26
CA GLN A 92 -9.40 4.75 -9.68
C GLN A 92 -10.42 3.68 -10.05
N LEU A 93 -10.24 2.43 -9.61
CA LEU A 93 -11.22 1.35 -9.80
C LEU A 93 -12.57 1.72 -9.20
N ILE A 94 -12.60 2.15 -7.93
CA ILE A 94 -13.83 2.57 -7.24
C ILE A 94 -14.54 3.66 -8.03
N ARG A 95 -13.80 4.68 -8.51
CA ARG A 95 -14.37 5.77 -9.31
C ARG A 95 -15.04 5.29 -10.59
N VAL A 96 -14.40 4.36 -11.31
CA VAL A 96 -14.98 3.78 -12.53
C VAL A 96 -16.24 2.98 -12.22
N VAL A 97 -16.21 2.10 -11.19
CA VAL A 97 -17.39 1.33 -10.76
C VAL A 97 -18.57 2.25 -10.42
N VAL A 98 -18.29 3.27 -9.61
CA VAL A 98 -19.32 4.26 -9.20
C VAL A 98 -19.89 4.97 -10.42
N SER A 99 -19.07 5.45 -11.35
CA SER A 99 -19.55 6.14 -12.57
C SER A 99 -20.45 5.25 -13.42
N VAL A 100 -20.13 3.96 -13.54
CA VAL A 100 -20.98 3.00 -14.30
C VAL A 100 -22.36 2.85 -13.63
N VAL A 101 -22.37 2.71 -12.29
CA VAL A 101 -23.63 2.59 -11.53
C VAL A 101 -24.43 3.89 -11.61
N GLU A 102 -23.80 5.06 -11.47
CA GLU A 102 -24.44 6.37 -11.59
C GLU A 102 -25.06 6.55 -12.97
N ASP A 103 -24.29 6.31 -14.03
CA ASP A 103 -24.76 6.48 -15.42
C ASP A 103 -25.94 5.58 -15.75
N ARG A 104 -25.97 4.37 -15.20
CA ARG A 104 -26.98 3.38 -15.54
C ARG A 104 -28.26 3.49 -14.72
N VAL A 105 -28.17 3.98 -13.49
CA VAL A 105 -29.29 3.84 -12.52
C VAL A 105 -29.68 5.15 -11.87
N ALA A 106 -28.73 6.04 -11.56
CA ALA A 106 -28.98 7.21 -10.72
C ALA A 106 -29.63 8.38 -11.46
N ARG A 107 -29.62 8.39 -12.78
CA ARG A 107 -30.20 9.51 -13.58
C ARG A 107 -31.72 9.68 -13.37
N GLU A 108 -32.39 8.64 -12.88
CA GLU A 108 -33.86 8.62 -12.78
C GLU A 108 -34.36 8.71 -11.31
N SER A 109 -33.45 8.67 -10.31
CA SER A 109 -33.79 8.68 -8.90
C SER A 109 -32.77 9.44 -8.07
N GLU A 110 -33.18 10.57 -7.52
CA GLU A 110 -32.32 11.38 -6.62
C GLU A 110 -31.94 10.62 -5.34
N PRO A 111 -32.87 9.93 -4.65
CA PRO A 111 -32.51 9.13 -3.47
C PRO A 111 -31.48 8.04 -3.75
N LEU A 112 -31.56 7.40 -4.91
CA LEU A 112 -30.59 6.38 -5.30
C LEU A 112 -29.22 6.99 -5.60
N ARG A 113 -29.18 8.17 -6.23
CA ARG A 113 -27.93 8.91 -6.48
C ARG A 113 -27.24 9.30 -5.16
N GLU A 114 -28.00 9.84 -4.22
CA GLU A 114 -27.48 10.16 -2.89
C GLU A 114 -26.94 8.92 -2.16
N ALA A 115 -27.66 7.81 -2.24
CA ALA A 115 -27.22 6.53 -1.67
C ALA A 115 -25.92 6.03 -2.28
N ILE A 116 -25.75 6.11 -3.61
CA ILE A 116 -24.51 5.75 -4.31
C ILE A 116 -23.35 6.60 -3.81
N LEU A 117 -23.53 7.91 -3.69
CA LEU A 117 -22.48 8.82 -3.22
C LEU A 117 -22.08 8.52 -1.77
N HIS A 118 -23.04 8.27 -0.89
CA HIS A 118 -22.75 7.88 0.48
C HIS A 118 -21.98 6.57 0.57
N TYR A 119 -22.47 5.53 -0.11
CA TYR A 119 -21.82 4.24 -0.14
C TYR A 119 -20.41 4.30 -0.75
N SER A 120 -20.23 5.03 -1.86
CA SER A 120 -18.92 5.17 -2.52
C SER A 120 -17.88 5.86 -1.63
N ARG A 121 -18.31 6.86 -0.85
CA ARG A 121 -17.46 7.51 0.15
C ARG A 121 -17.02 6.51 1.22
N ASP A 122 -17.95 5.72 1.73
CA ASP A 122 -17.67 4.76 2.79
C ASP A 122 -16.76 3.62 2.29
N VAL A 123 -16.93 3.18 1.03
CA VAL A 123 -16.02 2.24 0.36
C VAL A 123 -14.62 2.84 0.20
N ALA A 124 -14.51 4.13 -0.17
CA ALA A 124 -13.21 4.78 -0.31
C ALA A 124 -12.47 4.90 1.04
N PHE A 125 -13.17 5.23 2.12
CA PHE A 125 -12.58 5.22 3.47
C PHE A 125 -12.20 3.81 3.91
N ALA A 126 -13.02 2.81 3.61
CA ALA A 126 -12.70 1.42 3.89
C ALA A 126 -11.43 0.96 3.14
N ALA A 127 -11.26 1.36 1.88
CA ALA A 127 -10.04 1.12 1.13
C ALA A 127 -8.82 1.76 1.82
N ALA A 128 -8.93 3.03 2.19
CA ALA A 128 -7.84 3.74 2.87
C ALA A 128 -7.44 3.03 4.19
N ASP A 129 -8.40 2.58 4.99
CA ASP A 129 -8.16 1.85 6.25
C ASP A 129 -7.46 0.51 5.99
N VAL A 130 -7.90 -0.27 5.00
CA VAL A 130 -7.25 -1.54 4.61
C VAL A 130 -5.80 -1.33 4.20
N TYR A 131 -5.52 -0.31 3.39
CA TYR A 131 -4.17 0.01 2.94
C TYR A 131 -3.30 0.58 4.07
N ALA A 132 -3.85 1.41 4.96
CA ALA A 132 -3.15 1.91 6.14
C ALA A 132 -2.70 0.77 7.06
N ARG A 133 -3.62 -0.13 7.41
CA ARG A 133 -3.28 -1.33 8.22
C ARG A 133 -2.27 -2.24 7.55
N ALA A 134 -2.34 -2.42 6.23
CA ALA A 134 -1.36 -3.19 5.50
C ALA A 134 0.02 -2.54 5.48
N ALA A 135 0.09 -1.20 5.46
CA ALA A 135 1.33 -0.44 5.57
C ALA A 135 1.93 -0.51 6.98
N GLU A 136 1.11 -0.34 8.01
CA GLU A 136 1.50 -0.49 9.42
C GLU A 136 2.06 -1.89 9.69
N ALA A 137 1.35 -2.94 9.23
CA ALA A 137 1.81 -4.31 9.40
C ALA A 137 3.15 -4.57 8.71
N ARG A 138 3.39 -3.98 7.52
CA ARG A 138 4.68 -4.04 6.83
C ARG A 138 5.77 -3.32 7.60
N GLY A 139 5.50 -2.10 8.07
CA GLY A 139 6.48 -1.33 8.84
C GLY A 139 6.94 -2.04 10.12
N LEU A 140 6.00 -2.69 10.84
CA LEU A 140 6.33 -3.51 12.01
C LEU A 140 7.17 -4.75 11.65
N TRP A 141 6.87 -5.39 10.51
CA TRP A 141 7.64 -6.52 10.02
C TRP A 141 9.07 -6.12 9.62
N ASP A 142 9.19 -5.02 8.87
CA ASP A 142 10.49 -4.50 8.42
C ASP A 142 11.37 -4.10 9.62
N ALA A 143 10.82 -3.41 10.61
CA ALA A 143 11.54 -3.04 11.82
C ALA A 143 12.00 -4.27 12.64
N ARG A 144 11.17 -5.32 12.69
CA ARG A 144 11.53 -6.56 13.39
C ARG A 144 12.63 -7.33 12.66
N LEU A 145 12.53 -7.42 11.32
CA LEU A 145 13.55 -8.05 10.49
C LEU A 145 14.87 -7.30 10.59
N GLU A 146 14.82 -5.97 10.56
CA GLU A 146 16.00 -5.11 10.70
C GLU A 146 16.69 -5.30 12.04
N ALA A 147 15.93 -5.34 13.15
CA ALA A 147 16.49 -5.59 14.47
C ALA A 147 17.19 -6.96 14.56
N LEU A 148 16.62 -8.01 13.95
CA LEU A 148 17.23 -9.34 13.87
C LEU A 148 18.51 -9.32 13.05
N VAL A 149 18.54 -8.64 11.91
CA VAL A 149 19.74 -8.50 11.07
C VAL A 149 20.85 -7.77 11.81
N VAL A 150 20.54 -6.64 12.45
CA VAL A 150 21.53 -5.87 13.24
C VAL A 150 22.07 -6.73 14.38
N ASP A 151 21.22 -7.49 15.06
CA ASP A 151 21.65 -8.39 16.14
C ASP A 151 22.59 -9.49 15.63
N SER A 152 22.26 -10.14 14.50
CA SER A 152 23.14 -11.12 13.86
C SER A 152 24.51 -10.55 13.46
N ILE A 153 24.54 -9.32 12.96
CA ILE A 153 25.79 -8.61 12.61
C ILE A 153 26.62 -8.36 13.87
N LEU A 154 26.01 -7.91 14.95
CA LEU A 154 26.71 -7.59 16.21
C LEU A 154 27.24 -8.82 16.94
N THR A 155 26.50 -9.94 16.88
CA THR A 155 26.90 -11.20 17.52
C THR A 155 27.88 -12.00 16.66
N GLY A 156 28.06 -11.63 15.40
CA GLY A 156 28.87 -12.39 14.45
C GLY A 156 28.22 -13.72 14.03
N GLU A 157 26.94 -13.89 14.31
CA GLU A 157 26.16 -15.02 13.86
C GLU A 157 25.78 -14.83 12.39
N SER A 158 26.56 -15.41 11.48
CA SER A 158 26.21 -15.46 10.06
C SER A 158 25.58 -16.80 9.74
N ASP A 159 24.30 -16.78 9.37
CA ASP A 159 23.64 -17.89 8.70
C ASP A 159 23.58 -17.65 7.18
N ASP A 160 23.30 -18.72 6.42
CA ASP A 160 23.18 -18.63 4.96
C ASP A 160 22.01 -17.72 4.51
N GLU A 161 21.09 -17.36 5.41
CA GLU A 161 19.94 -16.53 5.13
C GLU A 161 20.19 -15.03 5.38
N LEU A 162 21.26 -14.68 6.12
CA LEU A 162 21.55 -13.29 6.48
C LEU A 162 21.68 -12.36 5.25
N PRO A 163 22.39 -12.73 4.16
CA PRO A 163 22.45 -11.89 2.95
C PRO A 163 21.07 -11.65 2.33
N SER A 164 20.22 -12.68 2.32
CA SER A 164 18.86 -12.57 1.77
C SER A 164 17.96 -11.65 2.63
N ARG A 165 18.11 -11.71 3.95
CA ARG A 165 17.38 -10.82 4.87
C ARG A 165 17.84 -9.37 4.74
N ILE A 166 19.15 -9.15 4.60
CA ILE A 166 19.73 -7.81 4.36
C ILE A 166 19.21 -7.24 3.03
N ALA A 167 19.21 -8.03 1.95
CA ALA A 167 18.67 -7.62 0.66
C ALA A 167 17.16 -7.30 0.72
N ALA A 168 16.39 -8.08 1.49
CA ALA A 168 14.95 -7.85 1.69
C ALA A 168 14.63 -6.53 2.38
N LEU A 169 15.57 -5.98 3.18
CA LEU A 169 15.47 -4.66 3.79
C LEU A 169 15.86 -3.51 2.85
N GLY A 170 16.20 -3.82 1.59
CA GLY A 170 16.58 -2.80 0.60
C GLY A 170 18.03 -2.34 0.72
N TRP A 171 18.88 -3.09 1.41
CA TRP A 171 20.31 -2.80 1.44
C TRP A 171 20.97 -3.21 0.11
N HIS A 172 21.58 -2.25 -0.55
CA HIS A 172 22.27 -2.43 -1.81
C HIS A 172 23.78 -2.21 -1.66
N GLY A 173 24.23 -1.77 -0.48
CA GLY A 173 25.62 -1.43 -0.21
C GLY A 173 26.56 -2.60 -0.43
N GLN A 174 27.67 -2.33 -1.11
CA GLN A 174 28.79 -3.25 -1.29
C GLN A 174 30.04 -2.66 -0.64
N GLY A 175 30.90 -3.53 -0.10
CA GLY A 175 32.17 -3.12 0.49
C GLY A 175 32.10 -2.93 2.01
N GLU A 176 32.81 -1.89 2.49
CA GLU A 176 32.94 -1.63 3.93
C GLU A 176 31.66 -1.07 4.52
N ALA A 177 31.32 -1.54 5.73
CA ALA A 177 30.24 -1.00 6.54
C ALA A 177 30.82 -0.47 7.88
N THR A 178 30.26 0.63 8.36
CA THR A 178 30.61 1.22 9.65
C THR A 178 29.48 0.98 10.63
N VAL A 179 29.82 0.55 11.85
CA VAL A 179 28.86 0.37 12.91
C VAL A 179 29.02 1.49 13.91
N LEU A 180 27.94 2.24 14.15
CA LEU A 180 27.86 3.26 15.21
C LEU A 180 26.97 2.74 16.33
N VAL A 181 27.43 2.94 17.55
CA VAL A 181 26.67 2.58 18.76
C VAL A 181 26.53 3.80 19.64
N GLY A 182 25.30 4.14 19.96
CA GLY A 182 24.97 5.28 20.80
C GLY A 182 23.87 4.94 21.80
N THR A 183 23.50 5.92 22.60
CA THR A 183 22.32 5.86 23.47
C THR A 183 21.17 6.57 22.78
N ALA A 184 20.02 5.92 22.73
CA ALA A 184 18.78 6.51 22.26
C ALA A 184 17.90 6.85 23.45
N ASP A 185 17.35 8.04 23.47
CA ASP A 185 16.19 8.31 24.29
C ASP A 185 14.91 7.90 23.52
N ARG A 186 13.76 8.06 24.15
CA ARG A 186 12.47 7.65 23.57
C ARG A 186 12.02 8.48 22.35
N SER A 187 12.80 9.47 21.93
CA SER A 187 12.46 10.45 20.90
C SER A 187 13.23 10.30 19.60
N VAL A 188 13.98 9.21 19.40
CA VAL A 188 14.75 8.98 18.16
C VAL A 188 13.81 8.91 16.94
N ASP A 189 13.95 9.86 16.04
CA ASP A 189 13.25 9.87 14.75
C ASP A 189 13.99 8.99 13.73
N VAL A 190 13.61 7.72 13.68
CA VAL A 190 14.15 6.72 12.73
C VAL A 190 14.00 7.18 11.28
N ASP A 191 12.90 7.87 10.96
CA ASP A 191 12.66 8.35 9.59
C ASP A 191 13.61 9.50 9.23
N GLN A 192 13.98 10.33 10.19
CA GLN A 192 14.99 11.37 9.98
C GLN A 192 16.36 10.75 9.73
N ILE A 193 16.78 9.75 10.51
CA ILE A 193 18.01 9.01 10.28
C ILE A 193 18.06 8.43 8.87
N ARG A 194 17.00 7.76 8.43
CA ARG A 194 16.90 7.20 7.08
C ARG A 194 16.94 8.26 5.99
N ARG A 195 16.29 9.42 6.21
CA ARG A 195 16.36 10.54 5.26
C ARG A 195 17.77 11.09 5.13
N THR A 196 18.44 11.30 6.26
CA THR A 196 19.81 11.83 6.30
C THR A 196 20.79 10.87 5.60
N ALA A 197 20.70 9.56 5.86
CA ALA A 197 21.52 8.55 5.19
C ALA A 197 21.30 8.56 3.68
N ARG A 198 20.06 8.59 3.20
CA ARG A 198 19.73 8.65 1.77
C ARG A 198 20.29 9.89 1.09
N HIS A 199 20.22 11.07 1.73
CA HIS A 199 20.83 12.30 1.20
C HIS A 199 22.36 12.22 1.07
N ALA A 200 22.98 11.40 1.92
CA ALA A 200 24.41 11.12 1.87
C ALA A 200 24.78 9.92 0.97
N SER A 201 23.83 9.39 0.17
CA SER A 201 24.02 8.20 -0.67
C SER A 201 24.53 6.99 0.13
N ALA A 202 24.00 6.81 1.34
CA ALA A 202 24.31 5.71 2.23
C ALA A 202 23.07 4.88 2.55
N ASP A 203 23.24 3.56 2.65
CA ASP A 203 22.28 2.65 3.25
C ASP A 203 22.49 2.61 4.75
N VAL A 204 21.40 2.47 5.52
CA VAL A 204 21.46 2.37 6.96
C VAL A 204 20.52 1.28 7.47
N LEU A 205 21.03 0.39 8.36
CA LEU A 205 20.22 -0.49 9.18
C LEU A 205 20.21 0.04 10.60
N ILE A 206 19.04 -0.01 11.23
CA ILE A 206 18.81 0.62 12.54
C ILE A 206 18.36 -0.46 13.52
N GLY A 207 19.12 -0.63 14.59
CA GLY A 207 18.79 -1.51 15.70
C GLY A 207 18.55 -0.72 16.98
N LEU A 208 17.41 -0.94 17.64
CA LEU A 208 17.09 -0.38 18.95
C LEU A 208 17.05 -1.52 19.98
N GLN A 209 17.99 -1.52 20.93
CA GLN A 209 18.09 -2.50 22.00
C GLN A 209 17.98 -1.81 23.36
N GLY A 210 16.76 -1.64 23.85
CA GLY A 210 16.52 -0.85 25.06
C GLY A 210 16.84 0.62 24.84
N ALA A 211 17.84 1.15 25.54
CA ALA A 211 18.35 2.51 25.37
C ALA A 211 19.56 2.58 24.41
N ARG A 212 19.93 1.48 23.76
CA ARG A 212 21.05 1.44 22.83
C ARG A 212 20.54 1.56 21.40
N LEU A 213 21.08 2.55 20.67
CA LEU A 213 20.90 2.70 19.23
C LEU A 213 22.13 2.14 18.52
N VAL A 214 21.90 1.30 17.55
CA VAL A 214 22.94 0.77 16.65
C VAL A 214 22.59 1.14 15.23
N LEU A 215 23.54 1.75 14.52
CA LEU A 215 23.41 2.06 13.10
C LEU A 215 24.50 1.30 12.37
N VAL A 216 24.11 0.48 11.40
CA VAL A 216 25.04 -0.11 10.43
C VAL A 216 24.91 0.69 9.16
N ILE A 217 25.97 1.34 8.74
CA ILE A 217 25.99 2.29 7.62
C ILE A 217 26.91 1.75 6.55
N GLY A 218 26.43 1.68 5.34
CA GLY A 218 27.21 1.29 4.17
C GLY A 218 26.99 2.24 3.01
N ARG A 219 27.84 2.18 2.02
CA ARG A 219 27.68 2.97 0.81
C ARG A 219 26.54 2.40 -0.01
N ALA A 220 25.53 3.21 -0.33
CA ALA A 220 24.52 2.82 -1.30
C ALA A 220 25.19 2.66 -2.67
N ASP A 221 24.90 1.55 -3.36
CA ASP A 221 25.41 1.34 -4.71
C ASP A 221 24.86 2.46 -5.62
N PRO A 222 25.69 3.26 -6.29
CA PRO A 222 25.15 4.27 -7.18
C PRO A 222 24.40 3.57 -8.32
N GLU A 223 23.18 3.99 -8.60
CA GLU A 223 22.48 3.59 -9.83
C GLU A 223 23.42 3.66 -11.01
N PRO A 224 23.36 2.73 -11.99
CA PRO A 224 24.25 2.73 -13.13
C PRO A 224 24.20 4.10 -13.82
N ARG A 225 25.26 4.87 -13.63
CA ARG A 225 25.41 6.21 -14.21
C ARG A 225 25.78 6.10 -15.67
N GLU A 226 25.26 7.00 -16.47
CA GLU A 226 25.74 7.20 -17.83
C GLU A 226 27.25 7.55 -17.80
N PRO A 227 28.05 7.01 -18.75
CA PRO A 227 29.50 7.25 -18.79
C PRO A 227 29.77 8.74 -19.02
N GLY A 228 30.33 9.41 -18.03
CA GLY A 228 30.72 10.83 -18.10
C GLY A 228 30.39 11.69 -16.88
N THR A 229 29.68 11.16 -15.88
CA THR A 229 29.36 11.90 -14.64
C THR A 229 30.48 11.74 -13.62
N ALA A 230 30.97 12.86 -13.06
CA ALA A 230 32.02 12.87 -12.04
C ALA A 230 31.67 11.97 -10.85
N ALA A 231 32.66 11.25 -10.33
CA ALA A 231 32.48 10.39 -9.14
C ALA A 231 31.96 11.25 -7.99
N ALA A 232 30.84 10.82 -7.38
CA ALA A 232 30.40 11.41 -6.13
C ALA A 232 31.47 11.13 -5.07
N GLU A 233 31.83 12.16 -4.33
CA GLU A 233 32.74 12.04 -3.19
C GLU A 233 32.24 10.93 -2.27
N THR A 234 33.15 10.09 -1.79
CA THR A 234 32.87 9.06 -0.81
C THR A 234 32.29 9.75 0.42
N PRO A 235 31.09 9.39 0.91
CA PRO A 235 30.57 10.02 2.10
C PRO A 235 31.57 9.82 3.24
N ASP A 236 31.94 10.92 3.91
CA ASP A 236 32.71 10.82 5.13
C ASP A 236 31.76 10.27 6.22
N PHE A 237 31.95 8.99 6.53
CA PHE A 237 31.14 8.32 7.55
C PHE A 237 31.26 8.97 8.93
N ILE A 238 32.37 9.71 9.18
CA ILE A 238 32.56 10.45 10.45
C ILE A 238 31.65 11.69 10.44
N GLU A 239 31.61 12.43 9.33
CA GLU A 239 30.71 13.58 9.19
C GLU A 239 29.24 13.15 9.19
N LEU A 240 28.91 12.03 8.52
CA LEU A 240 27.57 11.47 8.56
C LEU A 240 27.19 11.02 9.97
N ALA A 241 28.08 10.38 10.71
CA ALA A 241 27.89 9.99 12.10
C ALA A 241 27.61 11.20 12.99
N ALA A 242 28.35 12.30 12.82
CA ALA A 242 28.11 13.53 13.56
C ALA A 242 26.72 14.11 13.28
N ARG A 243 26.30 14.16 12.02
CA ARG A 243 24.95 14.62 11.65
C ARG A 243 23.82 13.73 12.20
N LEU A 244 24.07 12.42 12.30
CA LEU A 244 23.11 11.47 12.83
C LEU A 244 23.03 11.51 14.36
N SER A 245 24.11 11.94 15.04
CA SER A 245 24.10 12.10 16.52
C SER A 245 23.35 13.36 16.98
N ASP A 246 23.18 14.33 16.10
CA ASP A 246 22.46 15.59 16.36
C ASP A 246 20.98 15.52 15.94
N SER A 247 20.50 14.36 15.46
CA SER A 247 19.14 14.12 14.97
C SER A 247 18.31 13.32 15.96
#